data_7cb96e48fee5e693bad0a2b6bd4ef5f8
#
_entry.id   7cb96e48fee5e693bad0a2b6bd4ef5f8
#
_cell.length_a   1.000
_cell.length_b   1.000
_cell.length_c   1.000
_cell.angle_alpha   90.00
_cell.angle_beta   90.00
_cell.angle_gamma   90.00
#
_symmetry.space_group_name_H-M   'P 1'
#
loop_
_entity.id
_entity.type
_entity.pdbx_description
1 polymer ?
#
loop_
_entity_poly.entity_id
_entity_poly.type
_entity_poly.pdbx_seq_one_letter_code
_entity_poly.pdbx_strand_id
1 'polypeptide(L)'
;MSLKSFPFKILSIPIGNYKIQIAQIENPEFLFDDFLKKKPEDEDFKDEQIPYWADLWPSAIALSEFLVDNSKLVKEKNVLEIGCGLGLAGIVAAKLGGMVTLTDYLRAALEFAEYNWNLNFKTKANVQLLDWRKPQNISPADVLLASDIAYESRSFKPLLKALKVLVKKEGLILISEPNRKFAKEFFTDLKNEGYTISDEFRTVVKDGLQNKITIYILKQ
;
A
#
# COMPACT_ATOMS: atom_id res chain seq x y z
N MET A 1 -19.59 -2.37 -3.50
CA MET A 1 -19.76 -1.12 -2.71
C MET A 1 -19.18 0.00 -3.52
N SER A 2 -19.81 1.16 -3.61
CA SER A 2 -19.28 2.29 -4.38
C SER A 2 -18.91 3.44 -3.43
N LEU A 3 -17.99 4.31 -3.86
CA LEU A 3 -17.55 5.51 -3.14
C LEU A 3 -18.75 6.35 -2.62
N LYS A 4 -19.86 6.35 -3.35
CA LYS A 4 -21.09 7.07 -2.99
C LYS A 4 -21.83 6.46 -1.79
N SER A 5 -21.46 5.28 -1.35
CA SER A 5 -22.15 4.54 -0.27
C SER A 5 -21.65 4.91 1.11
N PHE A 6 -20.55 5.65 1.21
CA PHE A 6 -19.93 5.98 2.50
C PHE A 6 -19.70 7.48 2.64
N PRO A 7 -20.07 8.08 3.79
CA PRO A 7 -19.63 9.41 4.14
C PRO A 7 -18.09 9.40 4.28
N PHE A 8 -17.45 10.39 3.67
CA PHE A 8 -16.00 10.54 3.73
C PHE A 8 -15.60 11.99 3.95
N LYS A 9 -14.44 12.19 4.53
CA LYS A 9 -13.81 13.51 4.71
C LYS A 9 -12.55 13.58 3.83
N ILE A 10 -12.21 14.79 3.39
CA ILE A 10 -10.95 15.03 2.67
C ILE A 10 -9.93 15.56 3.67
N LEU A 11 -8.84 14.84 3.82
CA LEU A 11 -7.69 15.19 4.64
C LEU A 11 -6.62 15.83 3.77
N SER A 12 -5.91 16.82 4.31
CA SER A 12 -4.72 17.40 3.68
C SER A 12 -3.49 16.87 4.42
N ILE A 13 -2.81 15.90 3.83
CA ILE A 13 -1.66 15.21 4.43
C ILE A 13 -0.38 15.91 4.00
N PRO A 14 0.39 16.50 4.93
CA PRO A 14 1.70 17.07 4.63
C PRO A 14 2.72 15.95 4.43
N ILE A 15 3.39 15.91 3.28
CA ILE A 15 4.47 14.96 2.98
C ILE A 15 5.63 15.76 2.37
N GLY A 16 6.66 16.04 3.16
CA GLY A 16 7.71 16.96 2.76
C GLY A 16 7.14 18.32 2.36
N ASN A 17 7.44 18.78 1.15
CA ASN A 17 6.93 20.03 0.61
C ASN A 17 5.56 19.90 -0.09
N TYR A 18 4.96 18.72 -0.10
CA TYR A 18 3.68 18.45 -0.74
C TYR A 18 2.53 18.47 0.26
N LYS A 19 1.34 18.88 -0.20
CA LYS A 19 0.07 18.68 0.50
C LYS A 19 -0.77 17.72 -0.35
N ILE A 20 -0.93 16.50 0.10
CA ILE A 20 -1.67 15.47 -0.61
C ILE A 20 -3.09 15.43 -0.08
N GLN A 21 -4.08 15.52 -0.98
CA GLN A 21 -5.50 15.43 -0.62
C GLN A 21 -5.92 13.97 -0.63
N ILE A 22 -6.42 13.47 0.50
CA ILE A 22 -6.87 12.08 0.66
C ILE A 22 -8.30 12.09 1.21
N ALA A 23 -9.24 11.57 0.44
CA ALA A 23 -10.54 11.18 0.93
C ALA A 23 -10.42 9.88 1.72
N GLN A 24 -10.89 9.92 2.95
CA GLN A 24 -10.94 8.79 3.87
C GLN A 24 -12.36 8.66 4.42
N ILE A 25 -12.85 7.45 4.62
CA ILE A 25 -14.14 7.20 5.26
C ILE A 25 -14.14 7.85 6.65
N GLU A 26 -15.23 8.54 7.00
CA GLU A 26 -15.31 9.27 8.27
C GLU A 26 -15.19 8.35 9.48
N ASN A 27 -15.86 7.20 9.43
CA ASN A 27 -15.89 6.20 10.50
C ASN A 27 -15.49 4.83 9.95
N PRO A 28 -14.18 4.56 9.68
CA PRO A 28 -13.73 3.27 9.16
C PRO A 28 -14.05 2.10 10.10
N GLU A 29 -14.12 2.35 11.41
CA GLU A 29 -14.49 1.37 12.44
C GLU A 29 -15.87 0.74 12.17
N PHE A 30 -16.82 1.52 11.63
CA PHE A 30 -18.13 0.98 11.27
C PHE A 30 -18.04 -0.15 10.23
N LEU A 31 -17.10 -0.07 9.29
CA LEU A 31 -16.88 -1.12 8.30
C LEU A 31 -16.31 -2.39 8.92
N PHE A 32 -15.45 -2.26 9.92
CA PHE A 32 -14.93 -3.40 10.69
C PHE A 32 -16.04 -4.06 11.48
N ASP A 33 -16.88 -3.27 12.18
CA ASP A 33 -18.02 -3.77 12.93
C ASP A 33 -19.04 -4.48 12.03
N ASP A 34 -19.27 -3.93 10.83
CA ASP A 34 -20.16 -4.56 9.85
C ASP A 34 -19.56 -5.87 9.30
N PHE A 35 -18.26 -5.88 9.03
CA PHE A 35 -17.54 -7.09 8.63
C PHE A 35 -17.61 -8.18 9.71
N LEU A 36 -17.42 -7.82 10.99
CA LEU A 36 -17.47 -8.77 12.11
C LEU A 36 -18.87 -9.37 12.34
N LYS A 37 -19.94 -8.73 11.85
CA LYS A 37 -21.32 -9.27 11.90
C LYS A 37 -21.60 -10.27 10.78
N LYS A 38 -20.74 -10.36 9.76
CA LYS A 38 -20.91 -11.31 8.67
C LYS A 38 -20.73 -12.73 9.16
N LYS A 39 -21.44 -13.66 8.53
CA LYS A 39 -21.38 -15.08 8.86
C LYS A 39 -20.20 -15.75 8.13
N PRO A 40 -19.66 -16.85 8.66
CA PRO A 40 -18.60 -17.61 7.99
C PRO A 40 -18.94 -18.10 6.57
N GLU A 41 -20.24 -18.17 6.26
CA GLU A 41 -20.75 -18.59 4.94
C GLU A 41 -20.69 -17.45 3.90
N ASP A 42 -20.62 -16.19 4.33
CA ASP A 42 -20.58 -15.02 3.45
C ASP A 42 -19.27 -15.02 2.65
N GLU A 43 -19.36 -14.73 1.34
CA GLU A 43 -18.20 -14.73 0.45
C GLU A 43 -17.11 -13.75 0.92
N ASP A 44 -17.50 -12.54 1.33
CA ASP A 44 -16.58 -11.53 1.83
C ASP A 44 -15.83 -11.99 3.09
N PHE A 45 -16.49 -12.81 3.95
CA PHE A 45 -15.85 -13.36 5.14
C PHE A 45 -14.87 -14.47 4.79
N LYS A 46 -15.25 -15.36 3.85
CA LYS A 46 -14.38 -16.44 3.35
C LYS A 46 -13.14 -15.89 2.64
N ASP A 47 -13.31 -14.83 1.87
CA ASP A 47 -12.22 -14.12 1.18
C ASP A 47 -11.49 -13.12 2.08
N GLU A 48 -11.93 -13.02 3.36
CA GLU A 48 -11.31 -12.14 4.37
C GLU A 48 -11.15 -10.70 3.89
N GLN A 49 -12.21 -10.18 3.29
CA GLN A 49 -12.25 -8.80 2.78
C GLN A 49 -12.34 -7.78 3.92
N ILE A 50 -11.41 -7.89 4.87
CA ILE A 50 -11.31 -6.98 6.00
C ILE A 50 -11.03 -5.56 5.47
N PRO A 51 -11.80 -4.56 5.89
CA PRO A 51 -11.75 -3.24 5.29
C PRO A 51 -10.56 -2.38 5.77
N TYR A 52 -9.35 -2.96 5.85
CA TYR A 52 -8.12 -2.25 6.21
C TYR A 52 -7.80 -1.09 5.28
N TRP A 53 -8.26 -1.15 4.03
CA TRP A 53 -8.08 -0.10 3.03
C TRP A 53 -8.77 1.23 3.39
N ALA A 54 -9.76 1.21 4.29
CA ALA A 54 -10.61 2.35 4.61
C ALA A 54 -9.92 3.41 5.48
N ASP A 55 -8.79 3.08 6.11
CA ASP A 55 -8.02 4.00 6.94
C ASP A 55 -6.66 4.34 6.31
N LEU A 56 -6.14 5.51 6.68
CA LEU A 56 -4.80 5.94 6.32
C LEU A 56 -3.79 5.43 7.34
N TRP A 57 -3.05 4.41 7.01
CA TRP A 57 -2.09 3.79 7.91
C TRP A 57 -0.78 4.60 8.02
N PRO A 58 -0.16 4.67 9.22
CA PRO A 58 1.12 5.35 9.41
C PRO A 58 2.23 4.85 8.48
N SER A 59 2.20 3.57 8.10
CA SER A 59 3.15 2.97 7.16
C SER A 59 3.10 3.61 5.77
N ALA A 60 1.92 4.00 5.28
CA ALA A 60 1.78 4.69 4.01
C ALA A 60 2.35 6.13 4.07
N ILE A 61 2.20 6.81 5.20
CA ILE A 61 2.79 8.13 5.45
C ILE A 61 4.32 8.01 5.47
N ALA A 62 4.86 7.08 6.26
CA ALA A 62 6.30 6.85 6.38
C ALA A 62 6.95 6.52 5.02
N LEU A 63 6.32 5.65 4.23
CA LEU A 63 6.81 5.31 2.89
C LEU A 63 6.79 6.54 1.98
N SER A 64 5.76 7.36 2.06
CA SER A 64 5.63 8.59 1.28
C SER A 64 6.72 9.61 1.63
N GLU A 65 7.01 9.81 2.91
CA GLU A 65 8.10 10.68 3.37
C GLU A 65 9.47 10.15 2.90
N PHE A 66 9.70 8.84 3.01
CA PHE A 66 10.90 8.20 2.49
C PHE A 66 11.07 8.43 0.98
N LEU A 67 10.01 8.32 0.20
CA LEU A 67 10.05 8.58 -1.25
C LEU A 67 10.41 10.03 -1.57
N VAL A 68 9.94 11.01 -0.79
CA VAL A 68 10.30 12.42 -1.00
C VAL A 68 11.80 12.63 -0.79
N ASP A 69 12.38 12.06 0.27
CA ASP A 69 13.82 12.16 0.55
C ASP A 69 14.67 11.40 -0.49
N ASN A 70 14.08 10.38 -1.12
CA ASN A 70 14.74 9.48 -2.06
C ASN A 70 14.08 9.49 -3.45
N SER A 71 13.67 10.66 -3.94
CA SER A 71 12.84 10.80 -5.17
C SER A 71 13.44 10.17 -6.42
N LYS A 72 14.76 10.06 -6.51
CA LYS A 72 15.48 9.40 -7.62
C LYS A 72 15.11 7.92 -7.76
N LEU A 73 14.63 7.26 -6.70
CA LEU A 73 14.26 5.85 -6.74
C LEU A 73 13.03 5.61 -7.64
N VAL A 74 12.13 6.57 -7.75
CA VAL A 74 10.86 6.44 -8.48
C VAL A 74 10.77 7.31 -9.74
N LYS A 75 11.62 8.35 -9.85
CA LYS A 75 11.57 9.29 -10.99
C LYS A 75 11.83 8.54 -12.30
N GLU A 76 10.91 8.71 -13.28
CA GLU A 76 10.97 8.07 -14.61
C GLU A 76 10.98 6.54 -14.58
N LYS A 77 10.46 5.93 -13.49
CA LYS A 77 10.34 4.49 -13.31
C LYS A 77 8.90 4.03 -13.43
N ASN A 78 8.70 2.80 -13.90
CA ASN A 78 7.43 2.10 -13.74
C ASN A 78 7.29 1.68 -12.28
N VAL A 79 6.33 2.21 -11.60
CA VAL A 79 6.08 1.99 -10.17
C VAL A 79 4.78 1.22 -10.01
N LEU A 80 4.80 0.13 -9.27
CA LEU A 80 3.63 -0.66 -8.91
C LEU A 80 3.41 -0.57 -7.41
N GLU A 81 2.26 -0.08 -6.98
CA GLU A 81 1.86 -0.19 -5.57
C GLU A 81 0.88 -1.35 -5.41
N ILE A 82 1.22 -2.31 -4.54
CA ILE A 82 0.35 -3.44 -4.18
C ILE A 82 -0.31 -3.19 -2.83
N GLY A 83 -1.62 -3.53 -2.72
CA GLY A 83 -2.40 -3.22 -1.53
C GLY A 83 -2.46 -1.71 -1.27
N CYS A 84 -2.76 -0.93 -2.29
CA CYS A 84 -2.63 0.53 -2.24
C CYS A 84 -3.62 1.21 -1.29
N GLY A 85 -4.73 0.55 -0.91
CA GLY A 85 -5.77 1.14 -0.08
C GLY A 85 -6.22 2.51 -0.60
N LEU A 86 -5.93 3.58 0.13
CA LEU A 86 -6.24 4.96 -0.26
C LEU A 86 -5.28 5.56 -1.29
N GLY A 87 -4.17 4.86 -1.63
CA GLY A 87 -3.25 5.22 -2.71
C GLY A 87 -2.22 6.29 -2.37
N LEU A 88 -1.96 6.60 -1.09
CA LEU A 88 -1.09 7.72 -0.71
C LEU A 88 0.33 7.58 -1.27
N ALA A 89 0.98 6.42 -1.09
CA ALA A 89 2.39 6.27 -1.49
C ALA A 89 2.55 6.31 -3.01
N GLY A 90 1.63 5.70 -3.77
CA GLY A 90 1.62 5.79 -5.23
C GLY A 90 1.35 7.22 -5.74
N ILE A 91 0.43 7.95 -5.11
CA ILE A 91 0.18 9.37 -5.45
C ILE A 91 1.45 10.19 -5.22
N VAL A 92 2.17 9.97 -4.12
CA VAL A 92 3.45 10.65 -3.85
C VAL A 92 4.50 10.23 -4.88
N ALA A 93 4.64 8.94 -5.19
CA ALA A 93 5.55 8.47 -6.23
C ALA A 93 5.28 9.13 -7.59
N ALA A 94 4.00 9.31 -7.95
CA ALA A 94 3.62 10.03 -9.18
C ALA A 94 3.96 11.52 -9.12
N LYS A 95 3.79 12.18 -7.98
CA LYS A 95 4.24 13.59 -7.77
C LYS A 95 5.75 13.74 -7.96
N LEU A 96 6.51 12.69 -7.67
CA LEU A 96 7.95 12.63 -7.84
C LEU A 96 8.39 12.20 -9.26
N GLY A 97 7.44 11.99 -10.17
CA GLY A 97 7.71 11.68 -11.58
C GLY A 97 7.72 10.19 -11.92
N GLY A 98 7.21 9.33 -11.06
CA GLY A 98 7.00 7.90 -11.33
C GLY A 98 5.78 7.65 -12.24
N MET A 99 5.85 6.62 -13.08
CA MET A 99 4.73 6.10 -13.87
C MET A 99 4.02 5.02 -13.05
N VAL A 100 2.98 5.41 -12.31
CA VAL A 100 2.40 4.61 -11.24
C VAL A 100 1.19 3.81 -11.71
N THR A 101 1.16 2.53 -11.30
CA THR A 101 -0.02 1.67 -11.30
C THR A 101 -0.40 1.38 -9.85
N LEU A 102 -1.61 1.75 -9.45
CA LEU A 102 -2.16 1.46 -8.13
C LEU A 102 -2.92 0.13 -8.19
N THR A 103 -2.65 -0.77 -7.27
CA THR A 103 -3.34 -2.06 -7.25
C THR A 103 -3.82 -2.43 -5.86
N ASP A 104 -5.01 -3.02 -5.84
CA ASP A 104 -5.60 -3.60 -4.64
C ASP A 104 -6.48 -4.78 -5.07
N TYR A 105 -6.79 -5.70 -4.15
CA TYR A 105 -7.69 -6.79 -4.50
C TYR A 105 -9.17 -6.43 -4.24
N LEU A 106 -9.44 -5.33 -3.53
CA LEU A 106 -10.78 -4.81 -3.29
C LEU A 106 -11.12 -3.65 -4.22
N ARG A 107 -12.22 -3.78 -4.97
CA ARG A 107 -12.70 -2.71 -5.87
C ARG A 107 -12.98 -1.41 -5.12
N ALA A 108 -13.51 -1.50 -3.89
CA ALA A 108 -13.78 -0.33 -3.06
C ALA A 108 -12.52 0.48 -2.77
N ALA A 109 -11.40 -0.20 -2.46
CA ALA A 109 -10.10 0.45 -2.29
C ALA A 109 -9.67 1.19 -3.57
N LEU A 110 -9.78 0.54 -4.73
CA LEU A 110 -9.41 1.15 -6.02
C LEU A 110 -10.29 2.35 -6.38
N GLU A 111 -11.58 2.34 -6.06
CA GLU A 111 -12.48 3.49 -6.26
C GLU A 111 -12.01 4.70 -5.41
N PHE A 112 -11.60 4.47 -4.15
CA PHE A 112 -11.04 5.52 -3.31
C PHE A 112 -9.66 5.97 -3.80
N ALA A 113 -8.78 5.06 -4.20
CA ALA A 113 -7.47 5.39 -4.76
C ALA A 113 -7.59 6.23 -6.05
N GLU A 114 -8.51 5.88 -6.95
CA GLU A 114 -8.79 6.66 -8.18
C GLU A 114 -9.37 8.04 -7.84
N TYR A 115 -10.28 8.12 -6.87
CA TYR A 115 -10.82 9.39 -6.42
C TYR A 115 -9.73 10.27 -5.79
N ASN A 116 -8.88 9.70 -4.95
CA ASN A 116 -7.76 10.39 -4.33
C ASN A 116 -6.73 10.86 -5.36
N TRP A 117 -6.49 10.06 -6.39
CA TRP A 117 -5.67 10.50 -7.52
C TRP A 117 -6.26 11.75 -8.19
N ASN A 118 -7.56 11.75 -8.47
CA ASN A 118 -8.25 12.88 -9.12
C ASN A 118 -8.27 14.15 -8.26
N LEU A 119 -8.18 14.05 -6.93
CA LEU A 119 -7.99 15.20 -6.04
C LEU A 119 -6.60 15.84 -6.19
N ASN A 120 -5.61 15.09 -6.66
CA ASN A 120 -4.21 15.53 -6.74
C ASN A 120 -3.68 15.76 -8.16
N PHE A 121 -4.34 15.16 -9.16
CA PHE A 121 -3.94 15.22 -10.57
C PHE A 121 -5.14 15.48 -11.49
N LYS A 122 -4.84 16.06 -12.65
CA LYS A 122 -5.82 16.20 -13.75
C LYS A 122 -5.80 15.02 -14.73
N THR A 123 -4.87 14.08 -14.56
CA THR A 123 -4.72 12.88 -15.39
C THR A 123 -5.49 11.73 -14.78
N LYS A 124 -5.90 10.77 -15.61
CA LYS A 124 -6.55 9.54 -15.14
C LYS A 124 -5.54 8.67 -14.39
N ALA A 125 -5.98 8.08 -13.27
CA ALA A 125 -5.23 7.06 -12.55
C ALA A 125 -5.12 5.77 -13.39
N ASN A 126 -3.99 5.09 -13.30
CA ASN A 126 -3.88 3.70 -13.72
C ASN A 126 -4.14 2.81 -12.50
N VAL A 127 -5.35 2.28 -12.39
CA VAL A 127 -5.76 1.39 -11.30
C VAL A 127 -6.07 0.02 -11.87
N GLN A 128 -5.62 -1.05 -11.19
CA GLN A 128 -5.85 -2.43 -11.63
C GLN A 128 -6.20 -3.32 -10.44
N LEU A 129 -7.19 -4.19 -10.61
CA LEU A 129 -7.51 -5.21 -9.62
C LEU A 129 -6.39 -6.26 -9.59
N LEU A 130 -5.80 -6.46 -8.42
CA LEU A 130 -4.73 -7.43 -8.21
C LEU A 130 -4.91 -8.18 -6.90
N ASP A 131 -5.13 -9.47 -7.00
CA ASP A 131 -4.93 -10.39 -5.90
C ASP A 131 -3.50 -10.94 -5.98
N TRP A 132 -2.61 -10.53 -5.08
CA TRP A 132 -1.22 -11.03 -5.08
C TRP A 132 -1.10 -12.53 -4.81
N ARG A 133 -2.14 -13.19 -4.31
CA ARG A 133 -2.20 -14.66 -4.19
C ARG A 133 -2.21 -15.33 -5.57
N LYS A 134 -2.68 -14.59 -6.59
CA LYS A 134 -2.80 -15.03 -7.99
C LYS A 134 -2.41 -13.88 -8.93
N PRO A 135 -1.14 -13.42 -8.90
CA PRO A 135 -0.71 -12.28 -9.71
C PRO A 135 -0.79 -12.64 -11.20
N GLN A 136 -1.67 -11.99 -11.94
CA GLN A 136 -1.88 -12.20 -13.37
C GLN A 136 -2.09 -10.85 -14.08
N ASN A 137 -1.71 -10.79 -15.35
CA ASN A 137 -1.98 -9.66 -16.25
C ASN A 137 -1.38 -8.30 -15.80
N ILE A 138 -0.31 -8.32 -15.01
CA ILE A 138 0.44 -7.13 -14.62
C ILE A 138 1.89 -7.27 -15.08
N SER A 139 2.38 -6.24 -15.78
CA SER A 139 3.79 -6.18 -16.19
C SER A 139 4.69 -5.93 -14.98
N PRO A 140 5.85 -6.61 -14.87
CA PRO A 140 6.80 -6.35 -13.80
C PRO A 140 7.27 -4.89 -13.77
N ALA A 141 7.32 -4.31 -12.59
CA ALA A 141 7.70 -2.92 -12.36
C ALA A 141 9.22 -2.76 -12.12
N ASP A 142 9.72 -1.54 -12.33
CA ASP A 142 11.07 -1.14 -11.92
C ASP A 142 11.15 -0.97 -10.40
N VAL A 143 10.06 -0.46 -9.80
CA VAL A 143 9.91 -0.26 -8.35
C VAL A 143 8.55 -0.77 -7.89
N LEU A 144 8.56 -1.60 -6.86
CA LEU A 144 7.34 -2.03 -6.17
C LEU A 144 7.25 -1.32 -4.81
N LEU A 145 6.09 -0.74 -4.54
CA LEU A 145 5.74 -0.14 -3.27
C LEU A 145 4.71 -1.01 -2.54
N ALA A 146 4.88 -1.16 -1.25
CA ALA A 146 3.93 -1.86 -0.40
C ALA A 146 3.94 -1.28 1.01
N SER A 147 2.80 -0.80 1.47
CA SER A 147 2.66 -0.29 2.83
C SER A 147 1.76 -1.19 3.66
N ASP A 148 2.29 -1.67 4.78
CA ASP A 148 1.56 -2.45 5.78
C ASP A 148 0.92 -3.75 5.26
N ILE A 149 1.62 -4.48 4.38
CA ILE A 149 1.09 -5.69 3.74
C ILE A 149 1.43 -7.00 4.47
N ALA A 150 2.41 -6.98 5.40
CA ALA A 150 2.85 -8.16 6.14
C ALA A 150 2.09 -8.32 7.47
N TYR A 151 0.75 -8.21 7.42
CA TYR A 151 -0.11 -8.22 8.62
C TYR A 151 -0.67 -9.60 9.01
N GLU A 152 -0.40 -10.64 8.20
CA GLU A 152 -0.86 -12.02 8.46
C GLU A 152 0.13 -13.05 7.93
N SER A 153 0.54 -14.00 8.77
CA SER A 153 1.57 -15.00 8.41
C SER A 153 1.15 -15.90 7.24
N ARG A 154 -0.14 -16.20 7.09
CA ARG A 154 -0.64 -17.00 5.95
C ARG A 154 -0.43 -16.31 4.59
N SER A 155 -0.32 -14.99 4.57
CA SER A 155 -0.07 -14.20 3.35
C SER A 155 1.40 -14.19 2.93
N PHE A 156 2.35 -14.62 3.77
CA PHE A 156 3.78 -14.50 3.51
C PHE A 156 4.23 -15.30 2.29
N LYS A 157 3.86 -16.59 2.20
CA LYS A 157 4.23 -17.42 1.04
C LYS A 157 3.63 -16.93 -0.28
N PRO A 158 2.33 -16.58 -0.37
CA PRO A 158 1.78 -15.95 -1.56
C PRO A 158 2.50 -14.63 -1.92
N LEU A 159 2.76 -13.79 -0.93
CA LEU A 159 3.42 -12.51 -1.13
C LEU A 159 4.85 -12.66 -1.65
N LEU A 160 5.65 -13.56 -1.08
CA LEU A 160 6.99 -13.91 -1.58
C LEU A 160 6.97 -14.31 -3.06
N LYS A 161 6.00 -15.12 -3.47
CA LYS A 161 5.83 -15.51 -4.88
C LYS A 161 5.43 -14.32 -5.76
N ALA A 162 4.53 -13.47 -5.26
CA ALA A 162 4.09 -12.28 -5.99
C ALA A 162 5.24 -11.30 -6.22
N LEU A 163 6.07 -11.02 -5.22
CA LEU A 163 7.21 -10.13 -5.34
C LEU A 163 8.17 -10.56 -6.47
N LYS A 164 8.41 -11.87 -6.63
CA LYS A 164 9.28 -12.41 -7.69
C LYS A 164 8.77 -12.16 -9.10
N VAL A 165 7.45 -12.08 -9.29
CA VAL A 165 6.85 -11.92 -10.63
C VAL A 165 6.41 -10.50 -10.93
N LEU A 166 6.17 -9.69 -9.89
CA LEU A 166 5.70 -8.31 -10.02
C LEU A 166 6.84 -7.28 -10.14
N VAL A 167 8.08 -7.70 -9.90
CA VAL A 167 9.27 -6.84 -9.98
C VAL A 167 10.22 -7.37 -11.03
N LYS A 168 10.85 -6.48 -11.80
CA LYS A 168 11.92 -6.83 -12.75
C LYS A 168 13.14 -7.37 -12.00
N LYS A 169 13.97 -8.18 -12.67
CA LYS A 169 15.16 -8.80 -12.08
C LYS A 169 16.07 -7.80 -11.37
N GLU A 170 16.29 -6.64 -11.79
CA GLU A 170 17.11 -5.60 -11.14
C GLU A 170 16.23 -4.53 -10.47
N GLY A 171 14.96 -4.86 -10.24
CA GLY A 171 14.00 -3.91 -9.66
C GLY A 171 14.18 -3.73 -8.16
N LEU A 172 13.57 -2.68 -7.65
CA LEU A 172 13.59 -2.30 -6.26
C LEU A 172 12.25 -2.61 -5.60
N ILE A 173 12.28 -3.13 -4.37
CA ILE A 173 11.06 -3.30 -3.57
C ILE A 173 11.20 -2.45 -2.31
N LEU A 174 10.19 -1.65 -2.03
CA LEU A 174 10.10 -0.81 -0.85
C LEU A 174 8.87 -1.23 -0.03
N ILE A 175 9.12 -1.74 1.18
CA ILE A 175 8.05 -2.19 2.09
C ILE A 175 8.13 -1.37 3.38
N SER A 176 7.04 -0.73 3.77
CA SER A 176 6.92 -0.10 5.09
C SER A 176 6.11 -0.98 6.05
N GLU A 177 6.61 -1.14 7.28
CA GLU A 177 6.06 -2.07 8.27
C GLU A 177 6.18 -1.48 9.70
N PRO A 178 5.09 -1.55 10.52
CA PRO A 178 5.06 -0.97 11.87
C PRO A 178 5.73 -1.83 12.95
N ASN A 179 6.68 -2.68 12.59
CA ASN A 179 7.49 -3.52 13.47
C ASN A 179 6.69 -4.61 14.20
N ARG A 180 5.73 -5.24 13.53
CA ARG A 180 5.01 -6.39 14.09
C ARG A 180 5.95 -7.57 14.33
N LYS A 181 5.82 -8.21 15.49
CA LYS A 181 6.72 -9.32 15.87
C LYS A 181 6.74 -10.46 14.85
N PHE A 182 5.58 -10.82 14.31
CA PHE A 182 5.46 -11.89 13.32
C PHE A 182 5.97 -11.50 11.93
N ALA A 183 5.98 -10.22 11.56
CA ALA A 183 6.51 -9.77 10.28
C ALA A 183 8.02 -10.06 10.11
N LYS A 184 8.75 -10.26 11.21
CA LYS A 184 10.17 -10.65 11.18
C LYS A 184 10.40 -11.96 10.41
N GLU A 185 9.48 -12.91 10.49
CA GLU A 185 9.52 -14.17 9.76
C GLU A 185 9.51 -13.92 8.25
N PHE A 186 8.61 -13.05 7.78
CA PHE A 186 8.52 -12.68 6.36
C PHE A 186 9.85 -12.10 5.82
N PHE A 187 10.48 -11.19 6.57
CA PHE A 187 11.77 -10.62 6.14
C PHE A 187 12.93 -11.62 6.24
N THR A 188 12.84 -12.60 7.14
CA THR A 188 13.79 -13.71 7.19
C THR A 188 13.64 -14.61 5.97
N ASP A 189 12.42 -14.93 5.59
CA ASP A 189 12.12 -15.72 4.40
C ASP A 189 12.60 -15.01 3.12
N LEU A 190 12.42 -13.68 3.02
CA LEU A 190 12.96 -12.91 1.90
C LEU A 190 14.49 -13.02 1.80
N LYS A 191 15.22 -12.95 2.92
CA LYS A 191 16.67 -13.17 2.92
C LYS A 191 17.05 -14.57 2.46
N ASN A 192 16.33 -15.59 2.90
CA ASN A 192 16.53 -16.97 2.51
C ASN A 192 16.25 -17.19 1.00
N GLU A 193 15.35 -16.40 0.42
CA GLU A 193 15.05 -16.40 -1.03
C GLU A 193 16.05 -15.56 -1.86
N GLY A 194 17.13 -15.05 -1.23
CA GLY A 194 18.21 -14.35 -1.89
C GLY A 194 18.08 -12.84 -2.00
N TYR A 195 17.09 -12.22 -1.32
CA TYR A 195 17.02 -10.77 -1.30
C TYR A 195 18.04 -10.15 -0.36
N THR A 196 18.75 -9.15 -0.85
CA THR A 196 19.52 -8.22 -0.01
C THR A 196 18.56 -7.20 0.58
N ILE A 197 18.60 -7.03 1.90
CA ILE A 197 17.69 -6.15 2.62
C ILE A 197 18.50 -5.13 3.42
N SER A 198 18.25 -3.85 3.18
CA SER A 198 18.62 -2.75 4.08
C SER A 198 17.34 -2.10 4.62
N ASP A 199 17.46 -1.37 5.72
CA ASP A 199 16.32 -0.75 6.36
C ASP A 199 16.62 0.64 6.91
N GLU A 200 15.56 1.45 7.03
CA GLU A 200 15.58 2.79 7.60
C GLU A 200 14.36 2.98 8.50
N PHE A 201 14.50 3.69 9.61
CA PHE A 201 13.39 3.98 10.53
C PHE A 201 12.80 5.37 10.29
N ARG A 202 11.47 5.43 10.35
CA ARG A 202 10.68 6.67 10.36
C ARG A 202 9.77 6.71 11.58
N THR A 203 9.56 7.89 12.13
CA THR A 203 8.57 8.11 13.18
C THR A 203 7.45 8.97 12.64
N VAL A 204 6.24 8.42 12.59
CA VAL A 204 5.04 9.11 12.14
C VAL A 204 4.13 9.39 13.33
N VAL A 205 3.66 10.62 13.45
CA VAL A 205 2.63 10.97 14.43
C VAL A 205 1.27 10.96 13.74
N LYS A 206 0.38 10.07 14.17
CA LYS A 206 -1.01 10.00 13.71
C LYS A 206 -1.93 9.92 14.92
N ASP A 207 -2.95 10.76 14.94
CA ASP A 207 -3.95 10.82 16.04
C ASP A 207 -3.33 10.98 17.44
N GLY A 208 -2.23 11.76 17.52
CA GLY A 208 -1.47 12.00 18.75
C GLY A 208 -0.55 10.86 19.19
N LEU A 209 -0.52 9.75 18.47
CA LEU A 209 0.33 8.59 18.75
C LEU A 209 1.57 8.58 17.86
N GLN A 210 2.72 8.30 18.47
CA GLN A 210 3.97 8.07 17.74
C GLN A 210 4.04 6.63 17.26
N ASN A 211 4.22 6.46 15.94
CA ASN A 211 4.35 5.17 15.28
C ASN A 211 5.77 5.06 14.71
N LYS A 212 6.53 4.08 15.16
CA LYS A 212 7.84 3.76 14.59
C LYS A 212 7.66 2.78 13.44
N ILE A 213 7.99 3.21 12.23
CA ILE A 213 7.85 2.44 11.00
C ILE A 213 9.23 2.12 10.44
N THR A 214 9.43 0.88 10.01
CA THR A 214 10.63 0.48 9.27
C THR A 214 10.32 0.46 7.78
N ILE A 215 11.17 1.11 6.99
CA ILE A 215 11.18 1.03 5.54
C ILE A 215 12.24 0.00 5.14
N TYR A 216 11.81 -1.12 4.62
CA TYR A 216 12.69 -2.16 4.08
C TYR A 216 12.93 -1.91 2.59
N ILE A 217 14.19 -1.90 2.21
CA ILE A 217 14.67 -1.68 0.84
C ILE A 217 15.28 -2.99 0.37
N LEU A 218 14.61 -3.66 -0.58
CA LEU A 218 14.99 -4.99 -1.03
C LEU A 218 15.47 -4.96 -2.48
N LYS A 219 16.52 -5.72 -2.74
CA LYS A 219 17.05 -6.02 -4.09
C LYS A 219 17.29 -7.53 -4.21
N GLN A 220 16.99 -8.06 -5.38
CA GLN A 220 17.27 -9.45 -5.71
C GLN A 220 18.59 -9.58 -6.44
#